data_3e2665d525ace74a5e12be2e1166cce2
#
_entry.id   3e2665d525ace74a5e12be2e1166cce2
#
_cell.length_a   1.000
_cell.length_b   1.000
_cell.length_c   1.000
_cell.angle_alpha   90.00
_cell.angle_beta   90.00
_cell.angle_gamma   90.00
#
_symmetry.space_group_name_H-M   'P 1'
#
loop_
_entity.id
_entity.type
_entity.pdbx_description
1 polymer ?
#
loop_
_entity_poly.entity_id
_entity_poly.type
_entity_poly.pdbx_seq_one_letter_code
_entity_poly.pdbx_strand_id
1 'polypeptide(L)'
;MRKQLITSCLFTLVTTLLLGLGYPLGMTVAAHFLMPQRADGQLITRNGVLIGSKLIGQSFTSPGYFNSRPSAAGTGYDAANSSGSNLGPTNATLIARVEQSVQTWQTREAIQSNPQTAVPVDLVTTSGSGLDPDITVAAAEYQVASVAHVRGLTKDQVEQLLQTHIQPRQFGFLGEPRVNVLELNLALDSMAAERK
;
A
#
# COMPACT_ATOMS: atom_id res chain seq x y z
N MET A 1 -19.18 29.01 -42.06
CA MET A 1 -19.03 29.34 -40.63
C MET A 1 -20.23 28.86 -39.78
N ARG A 2 -21.50 29.31 -40.03
CA ARG A 2 -22.65 28.88 -39.20
C ARG A 2 -22.86 27.35 -39.13
N LYS A 3 -22.75 26.63 -40.25
CA LYS A 3 -22.87 25.16 -40.28
C LYS A 3 -21.79 24.50 -39.45
N GLN A 4 -20.53 24.93 -39.55
CA GLN A 4 -19.42 24.38 -38.78
C GLN A 4 -19.61 24.60 -37.29
N LEU A 5 -20.07 25.81 -36.89
CA LEU A 5 -20.37 26.11 -35.48
C LEU A 5 -21.48 25.20 -34.94
N ILE A 6 -22.57 25.02 -35.68
CA ILE A 6 -23.65 24.11 -35.28
C ILE A 6 -23.14 22.67 -35.16
N THR A 7 -22.35 22.19 -36.15
CA THR A 7 -21.80 20.85 -36.10
C THR A 7 -20.87 20.66 -34.91
N SER A 8 -20.01 21.64 -34.61
CA SER A 8 -19.11 21.58 -33.44
C SER A 8 -19.89 21.54 -32.11
N CYS A 9 -20.93 22.40 -31.98
CA CYS A 9 -21.77 22.42 -30.79
C CYS A 9 -22.50 21.08 -30.61
N LEU A 10 -23.09 20.52 -31.66
CA LEU A 10 -23.80 19.24 -31.62
C LEU A 10 -22.81 18.10 -31.31
N PHE A 11 -21.65 18.09 -31.94
CA PHE A 11 -20.60 17.07 -31.66
C PHE A 11 -20.16 17.12 -30.18
N THR A 12 -19.85 18.34 -29.69
CA THR A 12 -19.49 18.55 -28.29
C THR A 12 -20.60 18.07 -27.35
N LEU A 13 -21.87 18.46 -27.63
CA LEU A 13 -23.00 18.04 -26.83
C LEU A 13 -23.16 16.51 -26.79
N VAL A 14 -23.13 15.86 -27.95
CA VAL A 14 -23.29 14.40 -28.07
C VAL A 14 -22.15 13.68 -27.37
N THR A 15 -20.90 14.10 -27.60
CA THR A 15 -19.74 13.48 -26.94
C THR A 15 -19.73 13.70 -25.43
N THR A 16 -20.16 14.87 -24.95
CA THR A 16 -20.33 15.16 -23.51
C THR A 16 -21.38 14.26 -22.89
N LEU A 17 -22.53 14.10 -23.51
CA LEU A 17 -23.58 13.21 -23.02
C LEU A 17 -23.15 11.75 -23.04
N LEU A 18 -22.51 11.31 -24.12
CA LEU A 18 -22.08 9.91 -24.26
C LEU A 18 -20.92 9.58 -23.34
N LEU A 19 -19.82 10.36 -23.42
CA LEU A 19 -18.56 10.08 -22.71
C LEU A 19 -18.51 10.69 -21.30
N GLY A 20 -19.22 11.79 -21.06
CA GLY A 20 -19.27 12.46 -19.76
C GLY A 20 -20.36 11.93 -18.83
N LEU A 21 -21.45 11.39 -19.36
CA LEU A 21 -22.54 10.85 -18.54
C LEU A 21 -22.81 9.37 -18.81
N GLY A 22 -23.12 9.02 -20.06
CA GLY A 22 -23.54 7.64 -20.39
C GLY A 22 -22.47 6.60 -20.06
N TYR A 23 -21.25 6.81 -20.52
CA TYR A 23 -20.15 5.88 -20.27
C TYR A 23 -19.76 5.78 -18.77
N PRO A 24 -19.51 6.86 -18.04
CA PRO A 24 -19.14 6.76 -16.62
C PRO A 24 -20.26 6.12 -15.77
N LEU A 25 -21.50 6.50 -15.98
CA LEU A 25 -22.62 5.91 -15.24
C LEU A 25 -22.80 4.43 -15.59
N GLY A 26 -22.70 4.06 -16.86
CA GLY A 26 -22.73 2.66 -17.29
C GLY A 26 -21.61 1.83 -16.67
N MET A 27 -20.38 2.36 -16.64
CA MET A 27 -19.24 1.68 -15.99
C MET A 27 -19.43 1.57 -14.48
N THR A 28 -19.94 2.60 -13.83
CA THR A 28 -20.24 2.58 -12.39
C THR A 28 -21.25 1.49 -12.06
N VAL A 29 -22.36 1.44 -12.78
CA VAL A 29 -23.38 0.39 -12.59
C VAL A 29 -22.79 -0.99 -12.83
N ALA A 30 -22.06 -1.18 -13.92
CA ALA A 30 -21.41 -2.45 -14.23
C ALA A 30 -20.41 -2.88 -13.13
N ALA A 31 -19.60 -1.94 -12.64
CA ALA A 31 -18.63 -2.20 -11.57
C ALA A 31 -19.31 -2.62 -10.25
N HIS A 32 -20.36 -1.92 -9.82
CA HIS A 32 -21.12 -2.29 -8.62
C HIS A 32 -21.83 -3.64 -8.76
N PHE A 33 -22.33 -3.94 -9.96
CA PHE A 33 -23.00 -5.23 -10.20
C PHE A 33 -22.03 -6.41 -10.26
N LEU A 34 -20.88 -6.23 -10.94
CA LEU A 34 -19.93 -7.32 -11.18
C LEU A 34 -18.89 -7.47 -10.05
N MET A 35 -18.50 -6.37 -9.42
CA MET A 35 -17.40 -6.32 -8.43
C MET A 35 -17.69 -5.32 -7.29
N PRO A 36 -18.79 -5.49 -6.51
CA PRO A 36 -19.23 -4.49 -5.54
C PRO A 36 -18.13 -4.10 -4.53
N GLN A 37 -17.43 -5.05 -3.95
CA GLN A 37 -16.36 -4.76 -2.99
C GLN A 37 -15.23 -3.89 -3.59
N ARG A 38 -14.88 -4.11 -4.85
CA ARG A 38 -13.86 -3.30 -5.53
C ARG A 38 -14.38 -1.94 -5.91
N ALA A 39 -15.64 -1.85 -6.33
CA ALA A 39 -16.31 -0.58 -6.64
C ALA A 39 -16.40 0.33 -5.42
N ASP A 40 -16.59 -0.24 -4.22
CA ASP A 40 -16.68 0.46 -2.95
C ASP A 40 -15.31 0.67 -2.25
N GLY A 41 -14.19 0.46 -2.96
CA GLY A 41 -12.85 0.78 -2.47
C GLY A 41 -12.26 -0.25 -1.50
N GLN A 42 -12.77 -1.50 -1.47
CA GLN A 42 -12.24 -2.60 -0.64
C GLN A 42 -12.07 -2.22 0.84
N LEU A 43 -13.08 -1.58 1.40
CA LEU A 43 -13.09 -1.13 2.79
C LEU A 43 -13.09 -2.32 3.75
N ILE A 44 -12.27 -2.24 4.79
CA ILE A 44 -12.19 -3.23 5.87
C ILE A 44 -12.89 -2.68 7.10
N THR A 45 -13.88 -3.42 7.60
CA THR A 45 -14.57 -3.11 8.85
C THR A 45 -14.32 -4.22 9.86
N ARG A 46 -14.10 -3.85 11.14
CA ARG A 46 -13.96 -4.78 12.26
C ARG A 46 -14.83 -4.30 13.41
N ASN A 47 -15.72 -5.15 13.89
CA ASN A 47 -16.69 -4.83 14.95
C ASN A 47 -17.54 -3.58 14.63
N GLY A 48 -17.92 -3.39 13.37
CA GLY A 48 -18.70 -2.25 12.90
C GLY A 48 -17.92 -0.93 12.74
N VAL A 49 -16.60 -0.94 13.01
CA VAL A 49 -15.73 0.22 12.83
C VAL A 49 -14.94 0.07 11.53
N LEU A 50 -14.90 1.12 10.71
CA LEU A 50 -14.07 1.18 9.53
C LEU A 50 -12.60 1.29 9.94
N ILE A 51 -11.80 0.28 9.58
CA ILE A 51 -10.36 0.20 9.87
C ILE A 51 -9.53 0.87 8.77
N GLY A 52 -9.92 0.67 7.52
CA GLY A 52 -9.20 1.22 6.37
C GLY A 52 -9.63 0.60 5.05
N SER A 53 -8.81 0.79 4.03
CA SER A 53 -8.97 0.20 2.71
C SER A 53 -7.76 -0.66 2.36
N LYS A 54 -7.98 -1.80 1.70
CA LYS A 54 -6.90 -2.63 1.16
C LYS A 54 -6.08 -1.93 0.07
N LEU A 55 -6.64 -0.89 -0.53
CA LEU A 55 -6.05 -0.16 -1.66
C LEU A 55 -5.15 0.99 -1.23
N ILE A 56 -5.19 1.39 0.04
CA ILE A 56 -4.52 2.60 0.55
C ILE A 56 -3.63 2.22 1.73
N GLY A 57 -2.33 2.50 1.59
CA GLY A 57 -1.36 2.33 2.65
C GLY A 57 -1.67 3.19 3.87
N GLN A 58 -1.33 2.67 5.03
CA GLN A 58 -1.52 3.33 6.33
C GLN A 58 -0.23 3.34 7.12
N SER A 59 -0.10 4.32 8.01
CA SER A 59 1.04 4.42 8.92
C SER A 59 0.91 3.43 10.07
N PHE A 60 1.92 2.55 10.21
CA PHE A 60 2.10 1.69 11.36
C PHE A 60 3.39 2.09 12.06
N THR A 61 3.31 2.68 13.25
CA THR A 61 4.46 3.19 14.00
C THR A 61 4.89 2.31 15.15
N SER A 62 4.00 1.42 15.62
CA SER A 62 4.32 0.49 16.70
C SER A 62 5.31 -0.60 16.23
N PRO A 63 6.34 -0.92 17.02
CA PRO A 63 7.35 -1.92 16.65
C PRO A 63 6.80 -3.36 16.53
N GLY A 64 5.59 -3.63 17.08
CA GLY A 64 4.92 -4.92 16.95
C GLY A 64 4.12 -5.09 15.67
N TYR A 65 4.20 -4.17 14.71
CA TYR A 65 3.55 -4.23 13.40
C TYR A 65 4.56 -4.20 12.26
N PHE A 66 4.19 -4.80 11.15
CA PHE A 66 4.89 -4.60 9.89
C PHE A 66 4.68 -3.15 9.44
N ASN A 67 5.76 -2.51 9.05
CA ASN A 67 5.73 -1.15 8.53
C ASN A 67 5.61 -1.16 7.00
N SER A 68 4.84 -0.22 6.50
CA SER A 68 4.76 0.08 5.06
C SER A 68 5.97 0.90 4.60
N ARG A 69 6.00 1.22 3.31
CA ARG A 69 7.00 2.13 2.70
C ARG A 69 6.90 3.53 3.31
N PRO A 70 7.99 4.32 3.34
CA PRO A 70 7.89 5.73 3.70
C PRO A 70 6.89 6.47 2.81
N SER A 71 6.07 7.34 3.40
CA SER A 71 5.06 8.11 2.66
C SER A 71 5.51 9.56 2.44
N ALA A 72 5.23 10.09 1.25
CA ALA A 72 5.35 11.51 0.92
C ALA A 72 3.96 12.15 0.65
N ALA A 73 2.87 11.45 0.93
CA ALA A 73 1.52 11.96 0.78
C ALA A 73 1.19 12.92 1.92
N GLY A 74 1.06 14.19 1.63
CA GLY A 74 0.81 15.24 2.62
C GLY A 74 1.83 15.23 3.77
N THR A 75 1.33 15.10 5.00
CA THR A 75 2.16 14.97 6.21
C THR A 75 2.56 13.52 6.50
N GLY A 76 2.32 12.61 5.58
CA GLY A 76 2.51 11.17 5.66
C GLY A 76 1.18 10.41 5.67
N TYR A 77 0.97 9.58 4.65
CA TYR A 77 -0.25 8.76 4.48
C TYR A 77 -1.58 9.55 4.42
N ASP A 78 -1.50 10.81 3.98
CA ASP A 78 -2.70 11.62 3.74
C ASP A 78 -3.34 11.22 2.41
N ALA A 79 -4.44 10.48 2.47
CA ALA A 79 -5.14 9.99 1.29
C ALA A 79 -5.76 11.10 0.41
N ALA A 80 -5.98 12.29 0.96
CA ALA A 80 -6.47 13.44 0.21
C ALA A 80 -5.35 14.16 -0.58
N ASN A 81 -4.09 13.93 -0.19
CA ASN A 81 -2.91 14.58 -0.78
C ASN A 81 -1.87 13.56 -1.27
N SER A 82 -2.32 12.58 -2.08
CA SER A 82 -1.45 11.56 -2.68
C SER A 82 -0.32 12.22 -3.49
N SER A 83 0.93 11.87 -3.15
CA SER A 83 2.12 12.44 -3.78
C SER A 83 3.34 11.54 -3.57
N GLY A 84 4.24 11.51 -4.56
CA GLY A 84 5.60 11.01 -4.38
C GLY A 84 6.54 12.11 -3.88
N SER A 85 7.76 11.74 -3.50
CA SER A 85 8.76 12.71 -3.04
C SER A 85 9.23 13.69 -4.12
N ASN A 86 9.13 13.30 -5.38
CA ASN A 86 9.58 14.05 -6.57
C ASN A 86 11.07 14.49 -6.51
N LEU A 87 11.89 13.80 -5.67
CA LEU A 87 13.30 14.06 -5.53
C LEU A 87 14.10 13.19 -6.49
N GLY A 88 15.01 13.81 -7.24
CA GLY A 88 15.91 13.11 -8.14
C GLY A 88 17.02 12.35 -7.40
N PRO A 89 17.70 11.39 -8.06
CA PRO A 89 18.69 10.52 -7.42
C PRO A 89 19.94 11.26 -6.90
N THR A 90 20.23 12.45 -7.42
CA THR A 90 21.35 13.29 -6.97
C THR A 90 20.96 14.33 -5.92
N ASN A 91 19.70 14.34 -5.46
CA ASN A 91 19.22 15.29 -4.50
C ASN A 91 19.75 14.95 -3.09
N ALA A 92 20.45 15.90 -2.47
CA ALA A 92 21.06 15.72 -1.14
C ALA A 92 20.02 15.36 -0.06
N THR A 93 18.81 15.92 -0.13
CA THR A 93 17.73 15.62 0.82
C THR A 93 17.26 14.17 0.68
N LEU A 94 17.19 13.63 -0.54
CA LEU A 94 16.85 12.23 -0.76
C LEU A 94 17.94 11.32 -0.18
N ILE A 95 19.20 11.60 -0.47
CA ILE A 95 20.34 10.81 0.00
C ILE A 95 20.34 10.78 1.53
N ALA A 96 20.29 11.95 2.19
CA ALA A 96 20.27 12.04 3.65
C ALA A 96 19.09 11.29 4.28
N ARG A 97 17.87 11.37 3.68
CA ARG A 97 16.70 10.67 4.17
C ARG A 97 16.86 9.16 4.04
N VAL A 98 17.39 8.67 2.93
CA VAL A 98 17.64 7.23 2.73
C VAL A 98 18.67 6.73 3.72
N GLU A 99 19.80 7.46 3.91
CA GLU A 99 20.83 7.12 4.89
C GLU A 99 20.25 7.03 6.31
N GLN A 100 19.46 8.01 6.72
CA GLN A 100 18.80 8.01 8.03
C GLN A 100 17.83 6.83 8.17
N SER A 101 17.08 6.53 7.14
CA SER A 101 16.15 5.38 7.13
C SER A 101 16.92 4.07 7.25
N VAL A 102 18.01 3.89 6.52
CA VAL A 102 18.87 2.71 6.60
C VAL A 102 19.40 2.54 8.02
N GLN A 103 19.95 3.60 8.62
CA GLN A 103 20.46 3.55 10.00
C GLN A 103 19.37 3.17 11.01
N THR A 104 18.18 3.74 10.85
CA THR A 104 17.02 3.42 11.71
C THR A 104 16.66 1.94 11.64
N TRP A 105 16.55 1.39 10.41
CA TRP A 105 16.23 -0.01 10.22
C TRP A 105 17.34 -0.95 10.71
N GLN A 106 18.60 -0.62 10.44
CA GLN A 106 19.73 -1.41 10.93
C GLN A 106 19.78 -1.44 12.46
N THR A 107 19.53 -0.30 13.13
CA THR A 107 19.48 -0.23 14.59
C THR A 107 18.34 -1.06 15.15
N ARG A 108 17.18 -1.01 14.53
CA ARG A 108 15.99 -1.79 14.93
C ARG A 108 16.23 -3.29 14.82
N GLU A 109 16.82 -3.74 13.72
CA GLU A 109 17.06 -5.16 13.44
C GLU A 109 18.34 -5.70 14.07
N ALA A 110 19.32 -4.86 14.37
CA ALA A 110 20.57 -5.30 15.04
C ALA A 110 20.32 -5.95 16.40
N ILE A 111 19.21 -5.64 17.05
CA ILE A 111 18.80 -6.23 18.34
C ILE A 111 18.29 -7.67 18.14
N GLN A 112 17.84 -8.04 16.93
CA GLN A 112 17.04 -9.23 16.68
C GLN A 112 17.60 -10.17 15.59
N SER A 113 18.44 -9.66 14.68
CA SER A 113 18.87 -10.36 13.47
C SER A 113 20.33 -10.09 13.13
N ASN A 114 20.85 -10.76 12.11
CA ASN A 114 22.19 -10.53 11.61
C ASN A 114 22.34 -9.09 11.06
N PRO A 115 23.20 -8.23 11.64
CA PRO A 115 23.34 -6.83 11.26
C PRO A 115 23.93 -6.62 9.84
N GLN A 116 24.27 -7.68 9.12
CA GLN A 116 24.84 -7.62 7.77
C GLN A 116 23.80 -7.74 6.65
N THR A 117 22.52 -7.91 6.98
CA THR A 117 21.46 -7.99 5.95
C THR A 117 21.17 -6.62 5.39
N ALA A 118 21.25 -6.45 4.07
CA ALA A 118 20.93 -5.19 3.41
C ALA A 118 19.47 -4.83 3.64
N VAL A 119 19.20 -3.56 3.97
CA VAL A 119 17.84 -3.06 4.16
C VAL A 119 17.12 -3.04 2.80
N PRO A 120 15.95 -3.69 2.66
CA PRO A 120 15.17 -3.66 1.44
C PRO A 120 14.78 -2.25 1.01
N VAL A 121 14.83 -1.99 -0.29
CA VAL A 121 14.60 -0.66 -0.87
C VAL A 121 13.24 -0.06 -0.51
N ASP A 122 12.23 -0.88 -0.36
CA ASP A 122 10.87 -0.47 0.00
C ASP A 122 10.79 0.20 1.37
N LEU A 123 11.65 -0.21 2.30
CA LEU A 123 11.66 0.33 3.66
C LEU A 123 12.35 1.69 3.76
N VAL A 124 13.05 2.12 2.71
CA VAL A 124 13.82 3.38 2.70
C VAL A 124 13.40 4.36 1.60
N THR A 125 12.57 3.91 0.66
CA THR A 125 12.10 4.75 -0.47
C THR A 125 10.59 4.92 -0.48
N THR A 126 10.14 6.13 -0.82
CA THR A 126 8.71 6.42 -0.99
C THR A 126 8.17 5.80 -2.28
N SER A 127 6.89 5.45 -2.29
CA SER A 127 6.17 5.11 -3.52
C SER A 127 5.81 6.36 -4.32
N GLY A 128 5.39 6.17 -5.60
CA GLY A 128 4.94 7.27 -6.46
C GLY A 128 3.65 7.94 -5.96
N SER A 129 2.77 7.19 -5.31
CA SER A 129 1.55 7.70 -4.68
C SER A 129 1.75 8.18 -3.24
N GLY A 130 2.79 7.69 -2.55
CA GLY A 130 2.94 7.84 -1.10
C GLY A 130 1.91 7.05 -0.29
N LEU A 131 1.05 6.26 -0.94
CA LEU A 131 -0.06 5.52 -0.34
C LEU A 131 -0.06 4.03 -0.75
N ASP A 132 1.11 3.48 -1.12
CA ASP A 132 1.25 2.08 -1.50
C ASP A 132 0.91 1.18 -0.29
N PRO A 133 -0.11 0.32 -0.38
CA PRO A 133 -0.48 -0.58 0.71
C PRO A 133 0.42 -1.81 0.80
N ASP A 134 1.22 -2.04 -0.23
CA ASP A 134 2.00 -3.27 -0.38
C ASP A 134 3.50 -3.03 -0.17
N ILE A 135 4.19 -4.07 0.29
CA ILE A 135 5.65 -4.17 0.35
C ILE A 135 6.11 -5.46 -0.33
N THR A 136 7.39 -5.51 -0.73
CA THR A 136 7.96 -6.74 -1.27
C THR A 136 8.05 -7.83 -0.20
N VAL A 137 8.10 -9.08 -0.63
CA VAL A 137 8.30 -10.23 0.27
C VAL A 137 9.59 -10.05 1.07
N ALA A 138 10.68 -9.60 0.42
CA ALA A 138 11.95 -9.31 1.10
C ALA A 138 11.82 -8.25 2.20
N ALA A 139 11.03 -7.20 1.97
CA ALA A 139 10.77 -6.17 2.98
C ALA A 139 9.93 -6.68 4.16
N ALA A 140 9.02 -7.61 3.90
CA ALA A 140 8.26 -8.27 4.96
C ALA A 140 9.14 -9.25 5.75
N GLU A 141 9.90 -10.13 5.09
CA GLU A 141 10.81 -11.09 5.71
C GLU A 141 11.87 -10.39 6.59
N TYR A 142 12.37 -9.25 6.14
CA TYR A 142 13.32 -8.44 6.90
C TYR A 142 12.76 -8.03 8.28
N GLN A 143 11.46 -7.79 8.40
CA GLN A 143 10.80 -7.35 9.62
C GLN A 143 10.33 -8.49 10.54
N VAL A 144 10.31 -9.74 10.08
CA VAL A 144 9.74 -10.89 10.81
C VAL A 144 10.35 -11.05 12.20
N ALA A 145 11.67 -10.98 12.32
CA ALA A 145 12.35 -11.22 13.60
C ALA A 145 11.99 -10.18 14.66
N SER A 146 11.96 -8.90 14.28
CA SER A 146 11.62 -7.82 15.21
C SER A 146 10.14 -7.84 15.61
N VAL A 147 9.24 -8.10 14.67
CA VAL A 147 7.80 -8.23 14.94
C VAL A 147 7.54 -9.43 15.87
N ALA A 148 8.13 -10.59 15.58
CA ALA A 148 8.01 -11.79 16.41
C ALA A 148 8.45 -11.54 17.86
N HIS A 149 9.61 -10.93 18.05
CA HIS A 149 10.12 -10.61 19.37
C HIS A 149 9.21 -9.68 20.16
N VAL A 150 8.77 -8.57 19.57
CA VAL A 150 7.90 -7.60 20.25
C VAL A 150 6.54 -8.19 20.60
N ARG A 151 6.02 -9.09 19.76
CA ARG A 151 4.75 -9.80 19.98
C ARG A 151 4.85 -11.02 20.88
N GLY A 152 6.04 -11.44 21.28
CA GLY A 152 6.25 -12.69 22.02
C GLY A 152 5.85 -13.93 21.21
N LEU A 153 6.00 -13.87 19.89
CA LEU A 153 5.77 -14.96 18.95
C LEU A 153 7.10 -15.61 18.57
N THR A 154 7.04 -16.86 18.09
CA THR A 154 8.21 -17.46 17.45
C THR A 154 8.36 -16.88 16.04
N LYS A 155 9.62 -16.84 15.55
CA LYS A 155 9.89 -16.40 14.18
C LYS A 155 9.10 -17.24 13.17
N ASP A 156 9.07 -18.56 13.36
CA ASP A 156 8.36 -19.50 12.48
C ASP A 156 6.86 -19.22 12.41
N GLN A 157 6.22 -18.80 13.51
CA GLN A 157 4.80 -18.44 13.52
C GLN A 157 4.51 -17.21 12.67
N VAL A 158 5.37 -16.19 12.77
CA VAL A 158 5.22 -14.96 11.98
C VAL A 158 5.55 -15.21 10.51
N GLU A 159 6.56 -16.06 10.25
CA GLU A 159 6.93 -16.48 8.91
C GLU A 159 5.81 -17.28 8.22
N GLN A 160 5.20 -18.23 8.91
CA GLN A 160 4.04 -18.98 8.41
C GLN A 160 2.87 -18.05 8.10
N LEU A 161 2.56 -17.09 8.98
CA LEU A 161 1.53 -16.09 8.72
C LEU A 161 1.87 -15.26 7.47
N LEU A 162 3.10 -14.79 7.35
CA LEU A 162 3.56 -14.04 6.18
C LEU A 162 3.37 -14.84 4.88
N GLN A 163 3.78 -16.12 4.86
CA GLN A 163 3.64 -16.98 3.68
C GLN A 163 2.19 -17.11 3.20
N THR A 164 1.22 -17.11 4.12
CA THR A 164 -0.22 -17.16 3.75
C THR A 164 -0.75 -15.83 3.18
N HIS A 165 -0.01 -14.73 3.37
CA HIS A 165 -0.40 -13.39 2.91
C HIS A 165 0.40 -12.90 1.70
N ILE A 166 1.32 -13.72 1.16
CA ILE A 166 2.03 -13.40 -0.07
C ILE A 166 1.05 -13.49 -1.25
N GLN A 167 0.85 -12.37 -1.90
CA GLN A 167 0.11 -12.30 -3.16
C GLN A 167 1.06 -12.58 -4.32
N PRO A 168 0.81 -13.63 -5.13
CA PRO A 168 1.66 -13.96 -6.27
C PRO A 168 1.52 -12.93 -7.39
N ARG A 169 2.36 -13.05 -8.41
CA ARG A 169 2.26 -12.27 -9.64
C ARG A 169 0.89 -12.44 -10.28
N GLN A 170 0.31 -11.36 -10.77
CA GLN A 170 -0.96 -11.40 -11.47
C GLN A 170 -0.82 -12.25 -12.75
N PHE A 171 -1.75 -13.17 -12.96
CA PHE A 171 -1.71 -14.19 -14.03
C PHE A 171 -0.40 -15.02 -14.07
N GLY A 172 0.38 -15.03 -13.01
CA GLY A 172 1.65 -15.76 -12.89
C GLY A 172 2.88 -15.04 -13.48
N PHE A 173 2.71 -13.96 -14.25
CA PHE A 173 3.80 -13.27 -14.94
C PHE A 173 3.80 -11.75 -14.81
N LEU A 174 2.70 -11.11 -14.43
CA LEU A 174 2.62 -9.65 -14.31
C LEU A 174 2.93 -9.18 -12.89
N GLY A 175 3.79 -8.18 -12.78
CA GLY A 175 4.21 -7.58 -11.51
C GLY A 175 5.15 -8.46 -10.71
N GLU A 176 5.30 -8.13 -9.43
CA GLU A 176 6.12 -8.87 -8.48
C GLU A 176 5.24 -9.42 -7.32
N PRO A 177 5.68 -10.52 -6.65
CA PRO A 177 5.04 -10.97 -5.42
C PRO A 177 5.08 -9.85 -4.38
N ARG A 178 3.98 -9.66 -3.66
CA ARG A 178 3.83 -8.57 -2.70
C ARG A 178 3.01 -9.00 -1.50
N VAL A 179 3.06 -8.19 -0.45
CA VAL A 179 2.32 -8.40 0.79
C VAL A 179 1.60 -7.13 1.18
N ASN A 180 0.28 -7.22 1.38
CA ASN A 180 -0.51 -6.10 1.89
C ASN A 180 -0.29 -5.94 3.39
N VAL A 181 0.26 -4.79 3.78
CA VAL A 181 0.67 -4.55 5.18
C VAL A 181 -0.51 -4.48 6.12
N LEU A 182 -1.63 -3.87 5.69
CA LEU A 182 -2.84 -3.78 6.52
C LEU A 182 -3.43 -5.17 6.79
N GLU A 183 -3.58 -6.00 5.77
CA GLU A 183 -4.12 -7.35 5.92
C GLU A 183 -3.23 -8.22 6.82
N LEU A 184 -1.91 -8.15 6.62
CA LEU A 184 -0.95 -8.89 7.44
C LEU A 184 -1.00 -8.46 8.91
N ASN A 185 -1.06 -7.15 9.18
CA ASN A 185 -1.15 -6.63 10.55
C ASN A 185 -2.46 -6.99 11.24
N LEU A 186 -3.58 -7.00 10.52
CA LEU A 186 -4.88 -7.46 11.05
C LEU A 186 -4.85 -8.96 11.38
N ALA A 187 -4.17 -9.76 10.57
CA ALA A 187 -4.01 -11.18 10.83
C ALA A 187 -3.12 -11.43 12.07
N LEU A 188 -2.04 -10.65 12.26
CA LEU A 188 -1.24 -10.69 13.49
C LEU A 188 -2.08 -10.39 14.75
N ASP A 189 -2.97 -9.41 14.67
CA ASP A 189 -3.86 -9.07 15.80
C ASP A 189 -4.84 -10.19 16.10
N SER A 190 -5.32 -10.91 15.09
CA SER A 190 -6.22 -12.05 15.26
C SER A 190 -5.51 -13.21 15.95
N MET A 191 -4.25 -13.52 15.59
CA MET A 191 -3.44 -14.53 16.29
C MET A 191 -3.20 -14.20 17.78
N ALA A 192 -3.04 -12.92 18.10
CA ALA A 192 -2.86 -12.50 19.49
C ALA A 192 -4.15 -12.58 20.31
N ALA A 193 -5.31 -12.43 19.69
CA ALA A 193 -6.61 -12.54 20.33
C ALA A 193 -6.99 -14.00 20.67
N GLU A 194 -6.59 -14.97 19.84
CA GLU A 194 -6.86 -16.41 20.04
C GLU A 194 -6.03 -17.03 21.18
N ARG A 195 -5.02 -16.32 21.69
CA ARG A 195 -4.15 -16.78 22.78
C ARG A 195 -4.60 -16.31 24.19
N LYS A 196 -5.60 -15.45 24.27
CA LYS A 196 -6.17 -14.95 25.52
C LYS A 196 -7.42 -15.74 25.90
#